data_9dff37731c8b22b43ccd173247463c75
#
_entry.id   9dff37731c8b22b43ccd173247463c75
#
_cell.length_a   1.000
_cell.length_b   1.000
_cell.length_c   1.000
_cell.angle_alpha   90.00
_cell.angle_beta   90.00
_cell.angle_gamma   90.00
#
_symmetry.space_group_name_H-M   'P 1'
#
loop_
_entity.id
_entity.type
_entity.pdbx_description
1 polymer ?
#
loop_
_entity_poly.entity_id
_entity_poly.type
_entity_poly.pdbx_seq_one_letter_code
_entity_poly.pdbx_strand_id
1 'polypeptide(L)'
;MNCPYCNSQNAYGAIVCSSCGASLVPQQVNSNYQPIQNDQYQQNQMNDVQQTQFIQQNTQAYPQPAYNSQNAYEQQGYQNQQYYNQQDYSQNQPTEYYNPDSFDSNFAAGNVVKSAPMKRSTKIMLIVIGIVIVVLGIGYTVIQQNVYSPQATIQRYVKSLQEGNFDEANNMTDWSSSKIPENYRTLLTSAIGRASKNHMSYMNVDNGPYNSFKLSYKVGDRDASTVITLVPAGKQWLFFDSYKVQYPPLGHINITVPNEVDKIKVNDSEINLSALKKSPKYSGDSYSSDYGYSEYTSTTEYKLPVYPGSYRVESAKNSQLWTTNSTNVLISGKDSSESTSLELEATETLKDELTKAIQKHVDKCVASTEADVPESCRFASFSYYTSYSYDNIKRSVNGTPTLDQVDMSSGTFQSDNISVDINYRYKDDDDDDSDWRDHHTTNSGYVYGKFSIKNNKLGIDFNQD
;
A
#
# COMPACT_ATOMS: atom_id res chain seq x y z
N MET A 1 -31.07 -19.41 9.87
CA MET A 1 -29.96 -20.38 9.77
C MET A 1 -28.81 -19.92 10.67
N ASN A 2 -28.04 -20.85 11.26
CA ASN A 2 -26.91 -20.45 12.09
C ASN A 2 -25.66 -20.26 11.24
N CYS A 3 -24.85 -19.27 11.60
CA CYS A 3 -23.57 -19.00 10.96
C CYS A 3 -22.56 -20.11 11.28
N PRO A 4 -21.89 -20.71 10.27
CA PRO A 4 -20.91 -21.78 10.53
C PRO A 4 -19.63 -21.29 11.23
N TYR A 5 -19.39 -19.98 11.26
CA TYR A 5 -18.16 -19.39 11.83
C TYR A 5 -18.34 -18.88 13.28
N CYS A 6 -19.51 -18.33 13.64
CA CYS A 6 -19.74 -17.76 14.97
C CYS A 6 -21.00 -18.31 15.67
N ASN A 7 -21.71 -19.24 15.05
CA ASN A 7 -22.94 -19.87 15.53
C ASN A 7 -24.11 -18.91 15.80
N SER A 8 -24.04 -17.65 15.40
CA SER A 8 -25.13 -16.68 15.56
C SER A 8 -26.28 -17.00 14.62
N GLN A 9 -27.52 -16.82 15.10
CA GLN A 9 -28.73 -17.05 14.33
C GLN A 9 -28.94 -15.89 13.34
N ASN A 10 -29.15 -16.22 12.05
CA ASN A 10 -29.39 -15.27 10.98
C ASN A 10 -30.74 -15.54 10.32
N ALA A 11 -31.32 -14.53 9.69
CA ALA A 11 -32.54 -14.65 8.93
C ALA A 11 -32.38 -15.68 7.79
N TYR A 12 -33.49 -16.33 7.41
CA TYR A 12 -33.47 -17.26 6.29
C TYR A 12 -33.19 -16.50 4.98
N GLY A 13 -32.19 -16.94 4.23
CA GLY A 13 -31.72 -16.25 3.01
C GLY A 13 -30.70 -15.13 3.22
N ALA A 14 -30.19 -14.92 4.43
CA ALA A 14 -29.10 -13.99 4.67
C ALA A 14 -27.83 -14.44 3.94
N ILE A 15 -27.21 -13.55 3.16
CA ILE A 15 -25.98 -13.81 2.40
C ILE A 15 -24.71 -13.50 3.20
N VAL A 16 -24.86 -12.75 4.31
CA VAL A 16 -23.77 -12.36 5.22
C VAL A 16 -24.26 -12.50 6.66
N CYS A 17 -23.42 -12.98 7.54
CA CYS A 17 -23.75 -13.07 8.98
C CYS A 17 -23.80 -11.68 9.62
N SER A 18 -24.91 -11.35 10.26
CA SER A 18 -25.12 -10.05 10.93
C SER A 18 -24.21 -9.83 12.14
N SER A 19 -23.66 -10.91 12.74
CA SER A 19 -22.79 -10.83 13.91
C SER A 19 -21.30 -10.75 13.59
N CYS A 20 -20.81 -11.55 12.60
CA CYS A 20 -19.37 -11.64 12.32
C CYS A 20 -18.97 -11.22 10.90
N GLY A 21 -19.95 -10.86 10.04
CA GLY A 21 -19.67 -10.44 8.66
C GLY A 21 -19.27 -11.56 7.70
N ALA A 22 -19.24 -12.82 8.13
CA ALA A 22 -18.86 -13.93 7.27
C ALA A 22 -19.92 -14.22 6.20
N SER A 23 -19.50 -14.58 4.97
CA SER A 23 -20.40 -15.00 3.88
C SER A 23 -21.11 -16.31 4.24
N LEU A 24 -22.42 -16.33 4.09
CA LEU A 24 -23.29 -17.49 4.33
C LEU A 24 -23.70 -18.20 3.03
N VAL A 25 -23.22 -17.72 1.87
CA VAL A 25 -23.47 -18.35 0.58
C VAL A 25 -22.44 -19.46 0.38
N PRO A 26 -22.84 -20.72 0.07
CA PRO A 26 -21.90 -21.77 -0.29
C PRO A 26 -21.13 -21.35 -1.57
N GLN A 27 -19.82 -21.28 -1.51
CA GLN A 27 -19.01 -21.18 -2.72
C GLN A 27 -19.18 -22.49 -3.50
N GLN A 28 -19.85 -22.43 -4.63
CA GLN A 28 -19.82 -23.51 -5.61
C GLN A 28 -18.39 -23.57 -6.15
N VAL A 29 -17.64 -24.55 -5.69
CA VAL A 29 -16.35 -24.91 -6.28
C VAL A 29 -16.66 -25.52 -7.64
N ASN A 30 -16.46 -24.74 -8.68
CA ASN A 30 -16.57 -25.20 -10.07
C ASN A 30 -15.33 -26.05 -10.38
N SER A 31 -15.44 -27.36 -10.09
CA SER A 31 -14.44 -28.37 -10.45
C SER A 31 -14.59 -28.73 -11.93
N ASN A 32 -14.04 -27.89 -12.83
CA ASN A 32 -13.78 -28.25 -14.21
C ASN A 32 -12.42 -27.70 -14.63
N TYR A 33 -11.36 -28.29 -14.07
CA TYR A 33 -10.04 -28.28 -14.69
C TYR A 33 -9.69 -29.74 -15.04
N GLN A 34 -9.80 -30.09 -16.31
CA GLN A 34 -9.13 -31.26 -16.87
C GLN A 34 -7.66 -30.95 -17.03
N PRO A 35 -6.75 -31.85 -16.57
CA PRO A 35 -5.32 -31.69 -16.81
C PRO A 35 -5.03 -32.03 -18.28
N ILE A 36 -4.38 -31.11 -18.98
CA ILE A 36 -3.76 -31.35 -20.27
C ILE A 36 -2.55 -32.26 -20.01
N GLN A 37 -2.64 -33.48 -20.52
CA GLN A 37 -1.49 -34.38 -20.63
C GLN A 37 -0.55 -33.80 -21.68
N ASN A 38 0.71 -33.58 -21.34
CA ASN A 38 1.82 -33.55 -22.25
C ASN A 38 2.85 -34.57 -21.79
N ASP A 39 2.89 -35.66 -22.55
CA ASP A 39 3.88 -36.72 -22.51
C ASP A 39 5.25 -36.19 -22.96
N GLN A 40 6.26 -36.88 -22.46
CA GLN A 40 7.66 -36.94 -22.88
C GLN A 40 8.66 -35.99 -22.23
N TYR A 41 9.36 -36.50 -21.22
CA TYR A 41 10.78 -36.89 -21.34
C TYR A 41 11.16 -37.89 -20.25
N GLN A 42 11.71 -39.02 -20.72
CA GLN A 42 12.14 -40.18 -19.94
C GLN A 42 13.45 -39.93 -19.19
N GLN A 43 13.52 -40.61 -18.02
CA GLN A 43 14.65 -41.41 -17.48
C GLN A 43 15.97 -40.73 -17.11
N ASN A 44 16.27 -40.76 -15.82
CA ASN A 44 17.33 -41.59 -15.20
C ASN A 44 17.15 -41.55 -13.69
N GLN A 45 16.72 -42.61 -13.04
CA GLN A 45 17.43 -43.60 -12.21
C GLN A 45 18.58 -43.00 -11.39
N MET A 46 18.70 -43.19 -10.09
CA MET A 46 18.53 -44.33 -9.20
C MET A 46 18.66 -43.92 -7.75
N ASN A 47 17.90 -44.64 -6.86
CA ASN A 47 18.26 -45.08 -5.53
C ASN A 47 18.73 -44.07 -4.45
N ASP A 48 17.93 -43.85 -3.39
CA ASP A 48 18.20 -44.56 -2.14
C ASP A 48 16.97 -44.55 -1.21
N VAL A 49 16.62 -45.78 -0.82
CA VAL A 49 15.68 -46.16 0.23
C VAL A 49 16.46 -46.14 1.54
N GLN A 50 15.96 -45.45 2.55
CA GLN A 50 15.95 -45.89 3.95
C GLN A 50 15.25 -44.86 4.81
N GLN A 51 14.03 -45.24 5.26
CA GLN A 51 13.66 -45.49 6.65
C GLN A 51 14.11 -44.45 7.69
N THR A 52 13.12 -43.72 8.24
CA THR A 52 12.96 -43.74 9.71
C THR A 52 11.51 -43.46 10.07
N GLN A 53 10.85 -44.50 10.54
CA GLN A 53 9.72 -44.46 11.47
C GLN A 53 10.21 -44.04 12.87
N PHE A 54 9.28 -43.67 13.72
CA PHE A 54 9.33 -43.25 15.14
C PHE A 54 9.57 -41.72 15.30
N ILE A 55 8.64 -40.99 15.92
CA ILE A 55 8.11 -41.13 17.27
C ILE A 55 6.75 -40.47 17.36
N GLN A 56 5.71 -41.24 17.70
CA GLN A 56 4.54 -40.79 18.49
C GLN A 56 4.95 -40.77 19.96
N GLN A 57 4.63 -39.68 20.65
CA GLN A 57 4.28 -39.56 22.08
C GLN A 57 4.93 -38.31 22.69
N ASN A 58 4.14 -37.28 22.95
CA ASN A 58 3.84 -36.83 24.29
C ASN A 58 3.00 -35.55 24.24
N THR A 59 1.71 -35.72 24.40
CA THR A 59 0.81 -34.67 24.87
C THR A 59 1.00 -34.54 26.37
N GLN A 60 1.67 -33.49 26.81
CA GLN A 60 1.56 -32.97 28.17
C GLN A 60 0.70 -31.71 28.14
N ALA A 61 -0.47 -31.87 28.78
CA ALA A 61 -1.38 -30.78 29.07
C ALA A 61 -0.76 -29.81 30.07
N TYR A 62 -0.73 -28.54 29.71
CA TYR A 62 -0.50 -27.45 30.65
C TYR A 62 -1.82 -27.06 31.31
N PRO A 63 -1.87 -26.88 32.64
CA PRO A 63 -3.09 -26.53 33.35
C PRO A 63 -3.42 -25.03 33.10
N GLN A 64 -4.67 -24.78 32.71
CA GLN A 64 -5.25 -23.43 32.71
C GLN A 64 -5.44 -22.95 34.16
N PRO A 65 -5.12 -21.69 34.48
CA PRO A 65 -5.53 -21.10 35.74
C PRO A 65 -7.04 -20.79 35.69
N ALA A 66 -7.74 -21.32 36.67
CA ALA A 66 -9.13 -21.01 36.93
C ALA A 66 -9.30 -19.53 37.30
N TYR A 67 -9.99 -18.75 36.48
CA TYR A 67 -10.50 -17.44 36.86
C TYR A 67 -11.88 -17.59 37.47
N ASN A 68 -11.92 -17.27 38.73
CA ASN A 68 -13.11 -17.27 39.59
C ASN A 68 -14.04 -16.12 39.14
N SER A 69 -15.24 -16.51 38.74
CA SER A 69 -16.31 -15.59 38.41
C SER A 69 -17.04 -15.19 39.70
N GLN A 70 -16.89 -13.96 40.12
CA GLN A 70 -17.87 -13.23 40.92
C GLN A 70 -17.63 -11.76 40.80
N ASN A 71 -18.42 -11.11 39.94
CA ASN A 71 -18.97 -9.78 40.23
C ASN A 71 -20.11 -9.51 39.26
N ALA A 72 -21.30 -9.60 39.81
CA ALA A 72 -22.54 -9.11 39.25
C ALA A 72 -22.43 -7.58 39.14
N TYR A 73 -22.51 -7.04 37.93
CA TYR A 73 -22.88 -5.64 37.73
C TYR A 73 -24.21 -5.55 37.01
N GLU A 74 -25.11 -4.88 37.70
CA GLU A 74 -26.46 -4.54 37.30
C GLU A 74 -26.55 -4.00 35.88
N GLN A 75 -27.46 -4.59 35.11
CA GLN A 75 -28.00 -4.01 33.89
C GLN A 75 -28.81 -2.75 34.23
N GLN A 76 -28.29 -1.57 33.99
CA GLN A 76 -29.12 -0.39 33.81
C GLN A 76 -29.33 -0.20 32.31
N GLY A 77 -30.54 -0.57 31.90
CA GLY A 77 -31.05 -0.31 30.57
C GLY A 77 -31.24 1.20 30.35
N TYR A 78 -30.54 1.72 29.35
CA TYR A 78 -30.89 3.03 28.82
C TYR A 78 -32.00 2.85 27.78
N GLN A 79 -33.25 2.98 28.27
CA GLN A 79 -34.39 3.31 27.42
C GLN A 79 -34.34 4.80 27.10
N ASN A 80 -33.99 5.15 25.87
CA ASN A 80 -34.12 6.46 25.33
C ASN A 80 -35.60 6.67 24.93
N GLN A 81 -36.44 7.09 25.86
CA GLN A 81 -37.76 7.60 25.56
C GLN A 81 -37.63 9.06 25.16
N GLN A 82 -37.97 9.37 23.92
CA GLN A 82 -38.27 10.71 23.47
C GLN A 82 -39.51 11.18 24.20
N TYR A 83 -39.32 12.05 25.18
CA TYR A 83 -40.40 12.82 25.78
C TYR A 83 -40.77 13.97 24.83
N TYR A 84 -41.89 13.83 24.15
CA TYR A 84 -42.64 14.96 23.66
C TYR A 84 -43.24 15.68 24.86
N ASN A 85 -42.73 16.86 25.16
CA ASN A 85 -43.35 17.77 26.14
C ASN A 85 -44.62 18.37 25.51
N GLN A 86 -45.75 17.75 25.75
CA GLN A 86 -47.04 18.45 25.72
C GLN A 86 -47.18 19.21 27.04
N GLN A 87 -47.05 20.51 26.97
CA GLN A 87 -47.47 21.39 28.07
C GLN A 87 -48.97 21.39 28.11
N ASP A 88 -49.54 20.70 29.10
CA ASP A 88 -50.90 20.80 29.52
C ASP A 88 -51.07 22.17 30.20
N TYR A 89 -51.69 23.10 29.49
CA TYR A 89 -52.22 24.33 30.10
C TYR A 89 -53.54 23.98 30.75
N SER A 90 -53.50 23.65 32.07
CA SER A 90 -54.67 23.69 32.94
C SER A 90 -55.11 25.15 33.13
N GLN A 91 -56.02 25.60 32.34
CA GLN A 91 -56.76 26.84 32.64
C GLN A 91 -57.82 26.53 33.71
N ASN A 92 -57.53 26.97 34.94
CA ASN A 92 -58.57 27.24 35.90
C ASN A 92 -59.34 28.47 35.43
N GLN A 93 -60.46 28.27 34.74
CA GLN A 93 -61.50 29.32 34.59
C GLN A 93 -62.53 29.08 35.62
N PRO A 94 -62.90 30.16 36.39
CA PRO A 94 -64.09 30.12 37.22
C PRO A 94 -65.32 30.10 36.29
N THR A 95 -66.19 29.16 36.54
CA THR A 95 -67.53 29.07 35.94
C THR A 95 -68.33 30.25 36.36
N GLU A 96 -68.38 31.32 35.55
CA GLU A 96 -69.41 32.36 35.69
C GLU A 96 -70.70 31.84 35.06
N TYR A 97 -71.74 31.86 35.87
CA TYR A 97 -73.10 31.45 35.52
C TYR A 97 -73.61 32.42 34.45
N TYR A 98 -73.84 32.04 33.26
CA TYR A 98 -74.44 32.83 32.20
C TYR A 98 -75.93 32.87 32.36
N ASN A 99 -76.43 34.08 32.72
CA ASN A 99 -77.87 34.41 32.82
C ASN A 99 -78.30 34.87 31.39
N PRO A 100 -79.26 34.20 30.72
CA PRO A 100 -79.61 34.51 29.34
C PRO A 100 -80.64 35.70 29.15
N ASP A 101 -80.99 36.41 30.16
CA ASP A 101 -82.02 37.42 30.07
C ASP A 101 -81.56 38.87 30.31
N SER A 102 -80.50 39.32 29.66
CA SER A 102 -80.21 40.74 29.50
C SER A 102 -79.66 41.07 28.11
N PHE A 103 -80.58 41.14 27.14
CA PHE A 103 -80.25 41.75 25.86
C PHE A 103 -80.32 43.25 26.05
N ASP A 104 -79.21 43.84 26.38
CA ASP A 104 -79.08 45.30 26.37
C ASP A 104 -78.69 45.71 24.94
N SER A 105 -79.62 46.32 24.23
CA SER A 105 -79.60 46.76 22.85
C SER A 105 -78.87 48.10 22.66
N ASN A 106 -77.65 48.21 23.23
CA ASN A 106 -76.78 49.34 22.97
C ASN A 106 -75.37 48.93 22.57
N PHE A 107 -75.27 48.11 21.55
CA PHE A 107 -74.03 48.10 20.81
C PHE A 107 -74.02 49.27 19.85
N ALA A 108 -73.43 50.37 20.29
CA ALA A 108 -73.04 51.46 19.43
C ALA A 108 -72.21 50.88 18.26
N ALA A 109 -72.68 51.22 17.08
CA ALA A 109 -71.98 50.87 15.85
C ALA A 109 -70.52 51.25 15.97
N GLY A 110 -69.65 50.21 16.28
CA GLY A 110 -68.23 50.39 16.25
C GLY A 110 -67.85 50.85 14.86
N ASN A 111 -67.22 51.99 14.81
CA ASN A 111 -66.67 52.56 13.60
C ASN A 111 -65.82 51.50 12.94
N VAL A 112 -66.40 50.87 11.89
CA VAL A 112 -65.62 50.11 10.92
C VAL A 112 -64.67 51.12 10.28
N VAL A 113 -63.43 51.19 10.79
CA VAL A 113 -62.39 51.95 10.11
C VAL A 113 -62.29 51.37 8.76
N LYS A 114 -62.96 51.95 7.78
CA LYS A 114 -62.70 51.65 6.37
C LYS A 114 -61.28 51.99 6.13
N SER A 115 -60.42 50.97 6.07
CA SER A 115 -59.02 51.13 5.66
C SER A 115 -59.04 51.94 4.36
N ALA A 116 -58.37 53.07 4.37
CA ALA A 116 -58.26 53.91 3.16
C ALA A 116 -57.76 53.07 1.99
N PRO A 117 -58.34 53.21 0.82
CA PRO A 117 -57.96 52.42 -0.31
C PRO A 117 -56.48 52.65 -0.59
N MET A 118 -55.69 51.56 -0.49
CA MET A 118 -54.27 51.57 -0.67
C MET A 118 -53.93 52.25 -2.02
N LYS A 119 -53.02 53.27 -1.97
CA LYS A 119 -52.65 54.04 -3.18
C LYS A 119 -52.22 53.09 -4.28
N ARG A 120 -52.58 53.39 -5.54
CA ARG A 120 -52.31 52.52 -6.71
C ARG A 120 -50.81 52.18 -6.84
N SER A 121 -49.90 53.09 -6.48
CA SER A 121 -48.45 52.89 -6.43
C SER A 121 -48.03 51.82 -5.39
N THR A 122 -48.67 51.78 -4.20
CA THR A 122 -48.39 50.82 -3.14
C THR A 122 -48.83 49.41 -3.54
N LYS A 123 -49.95 49.27 -4.27
CA LYS A 123 -50.39 47.96 -4.84
C LYS A 123 -49.42 47.45 -5.90
N ILE A 124 -48.94 48.31 -6.81
CA ILE A 124 -47.94 47.97 -7.79
C ILE A 124 -46.62 47.56 -7.14
N MET A 125 -46.16 48.30 -6.12
CA MET A 125 -44.94 47.98 -5.37
C MET A 125 -45.04 46.61 -4.70
N LEU A 126 -46.15 46.26 -4.06
CA LEU A 126 -46.37 44.93 -3.45
C LEU A 126 -46.39 43.81 -4.48
N ILE A 127 -46.98 44.05 -5.66
CA ILE A 127 -47.00 43.09 -6.76
C ILE A 127 -45.54 42.86 -7.28
N VAL A 128 -44.77 43.93 -7.44
CA VAL A 128 -43.35 43.84 -7.87
C VAL A 128 -42.52 43.08 -6.84
N ILE A 129 -42.69 43.39 -5.55
CA ILE A 129 -41.99 42.66 -4.47
C ILE A 129 -42.40 41.18 -4.48
N GLY A 130 -43.69 40.86 -4.67
CA GLY A 130 -44.17 39.49 -4.79
C GLY A 130 -43.52 38.72 -5.96
N ILE A 131 -43.42 39.34 -7.14
CA ILE A 131 -42.76 38.78 -8.31
C ILE A 131 -41.28 38.56 -8.01
N VAL A 132 -40.57 39.50 -7.41
CA VAL A 132 -39.15 39.36 -7.05
C VAL A 132 -38.94 38.18 -6.10
N ILE A 133 -39.80 38.03 -5.07
CA ILE A 133 -39.72 36.92 -4.12
C ILE A 133 -39.93 35.58 -4.84
N VAL A 134 -40.87 35.48 -5.78
CA VAL A 134 -41.13 34.26 -6.57
C VAL A 134 -39.92 33.93 -7.46
N VAL A 135 -39.36 34.94 -8.14
CA VAL A 135 -38.18 34.74 -8.99
C VAL A 135 -36.95 34.27 -8.17
N LEU A 136 -36.74 34.91 -6.99
CA LEU A 136 -35.67 34.47 -6.07
C LEU A 136 -35.91 33.08 -5.53
N GLY A 137 -37.17 32.72 -5.20
CA GLY A 137 -37.53 31.36 -4.77
C GLY A 137 -37.29 30.30 -5.83
N ILE A 138 -37.68 30.57 -7.08
CA ILE A 138 -37.37 29.67 -8.23
C ILE A 138 -35.87 29.58 -8.44
N GLY A 139 -35.16 30.73 -8.45
CA GLY A 139 -33.68 30.74 -8.59
C GLY A 139 -33.01 29.94 -7.50
N TYR A 140 -33.44 30.07 -6.24
CA TYR A 140 -32.95 29.28 -5.13
C TYR A 140 -33.16 27.78 -5.33
N THR A 141 -34.35 27.34 -5.69
CA THR A 141 -34.65 25.90 -5.89
C THR A 141 -33.84 25.31 -7.04
N VAL A 142 -33.70 26.05 -8.16
CA VAL A 142 -32.90 25.61 -9.32
C VAL A 142 -31.42 25.46 -8.93
N ILE A 143 -30.85 26.43 -8.20
CA ILE A 143 -29.45 26.38 -7.77
C ILE A 143 -29.26 25.24 -6.75
N GLN A 144 -30.17 25.10 -5.77
CA GLN A 144 -30.11 24.03 -4.77
C GLN A 144 -30.13 22.64 -5.44
N GLN A 145 -31.00 22.43 -6.40
CA GLN A 145 -31.13 21.12 -7.08
C GLN A 145 -29.96 20.82 -8.00
N ASN A 146 -29.46 21.78 -8.77
CA ASN A 146 -28.46 21.54 -9.82
C ASN A 146 -27.02 21.74 -9.34
N VAL A 147 -26.78 22.43 -8.22
CA VAL A 147 -25.45 22.75 -7.73
C VAL A 147 -25.17 22.15 -6.35
N TYR A 148 -26.11 22.25 -5.43
CA TYR A 148 -25.92 21.91 -4.03
C TYR A 148 -26.65 20.64 -3.57
N SER A 149 -27.36 19.95 -4.44
CA SER A 149 -28.00 18.67 -4.10
C SER A 149 -26.97 17.54 -3.92
N PRO A 150 -27.32 16.46 -3.19
CA PRO A 150 -26.48 15.26 -3.13
C PRO A 150 -26.16 14.72 -4.53
N GLN A 151 -27.15 14.73 -5.44
CA GLN A 151 -26.98 14.28 -6.81
C GLN A 151 -25.95 15.11 -7.59
N ALA A 152 -26.02 16.44 -7.48
CA ALA A 152 -25.06 17.32 -8.12
C ALA A 152 -23.65 17.17 -7.52
N THR A 153 -23.57 16.93 -6.22
CA THR A 153 -22.31 16.72 -5.52
C THR A 153 -21.64 15.42 -5.97
N ILE A 154 -22.38 14.29 -6.04
CA ILE A 154 -21.80 13.02 -6.49
C ILE A 154 -21.37 13.08 -7.96
N GLN A 155 -22.12 13.75 -8.83
CA GLN A 155 -21.75 13.92 -10.24
C GLN A 155 -20.44 14.71 -10.40
N ARG A 156 -20.25 15.80 -9.65
CA ARG A 156 -18.99 16.56 -9.65
C ARG A 156 -17.84 15.72 -9.11
N TYR A 157 -18.05 15.00 -8.03
CA TYR A 157 -17.06 14.11 -7.45
C TYR A 157 -16.61 13.03 -8.43
N VAL A 158 -17.56 12.35 -9.07
CA VAL A 158 -17.33 11.34 -10.10
C VAL A 158 -16.55 11.95 -11.28
N LYS A 159 -16.95 13.11 -11.75
CA LYS A 159 -16.25 13.83 -12.83
C LYS A 159 -14.82 14.17 -12.45
N SER A 160 -14.57 14.64 -11.23
CA SER A 160 -13.21 14.95 -10.78
C SER A 160 -12.32 13.70 -10.74
N LEU A 161 -12.87 12.54 -10.36
CA LEU A 161 -12.13 11.26 -10.42
C LEU A 161 -11.83 10.82 -11.86
N GLN A 162 -12.78 10.97 -12.78
CA GLN A 162 -12.61 10.65 -14.20
C GLN A 162 -11.54 11.50 -14.88
N GLU A 163 -11.48 12.77 -14.52
CA GLU A 163 -10.51 13.73 -15.04
C GLU A 163 -9.14 13.67 -14.34
N GLY A 164 -8.99 12.81 -13.32
CA GLY A 164 -7.80 12.78 -12.48
C GLY A 164 -7.59 14.05 -11.64
N ASN A 165 -8.66 14.86 -11.47
CA ASN A 165 -8.63 16.08 -10.66
C ASN A 165 -8.82 15.73 -9.18
N PHE A 166 -7.83 15.03 -8.61
CA PHE A 166 -7.92 14.49 -7.25
C PHE A 166 -7.94 15.58 -6.17
N ASP A 167 -7.37 16.76 -6.43
CA ASP A 167 -7.45 17.88 -5.47
C ASP A 167 -8.90 18.34 -5.29
N GLU A 168 -9.69 18.38 -6.35
CA GLU A 168 -11.12 18.69 -6.24
C GLU A 168 -11.90 17.59 -5.54
N ALA A 169 -11.61 16.31 -5.85
CA ALA A 169 -12.19 15.17 -5.13
C ALA A 169 -11.88 15.21 -3.63
N ASN A 170 -10.65 15.57 -3.26
CA ASN A 170 -10.22 15.73 -1.88
C ASN A 170 -10.98 16.86 -1.15
N ASN A 171 -11.20 17.98 -1.83
CA ASN A 171 -11.98 19.11 -1.27
C ASN A 171 -13.43 18.73 -0.99
N MET A 172 -13.98 17.80 -1.77
CA MET A 172 -15.31 17.24 -1.58
C MET A 172 -15.36 16.07 -0.60
N THR A 173 -14.23 15.66 0.00
CA THR A 173 -14.16 14.53 0.93
C THR A 173 -14.17 15.01 2.38
N ASP A 174 -14.90 14.30 3.23
CA ASP A 174 -14.83 14.45 4.69
C ASP A 174 -13.71 13.57 5.26
N TRP A 175 -12.54 14.16 5.37
CA TRP A 175 -11.36 13.46 5.90
C TRP A 175 -11.42 13.18 7.40
N SER A 176 -12.34 13.81 8.15
CA SER A 176 -12.51 13.56 9.59
C SER A 176 -12.98 12.13 9.87
N SER A 177 -13.78 11.58 8.96
CA SER A 177 -14.26 10.20 9.02
C SER A 177 -13.23 9.17 8.52
N SER A 178 -12.22 9.61 7.76
CA SER A 178 -11.17 8.74 7.24
C SER A 178 -10.06 8.58 8.28
N LYS A 179 -9.55 7.36 8.42
CA LYS A 179 -8.40 7.09 9.31
C LYS A 179 -7.04 7.31 8.62
N ILE A 180 -7.03 7.95 7.43
CA ILE A 180 -5.82 8.18 6.65
C ILE A 180 -5.11 9.43 7.16
N PRO A 181 -3.90 9.33 7.69
CA PRO A 181 -3.11 10.47 8.12
C PRO A 181 -2.83 11.44 6.96
N GLU A 182 -2.68 12.72 7.26
CA GLU A 182 -2.50 13.76 6.25
C GLU A 182 -1.26 13.54 5.38
N ASN A 183 -0.15 13.11 5.98
CA ASN A 183 1.10 12.83 5.26
C ASN A 183 0.99 11.67 4.25
N TYR A 184 0.01 10.77 4.38
CA TYR A 184 -0.26 9.72 3.39
C TYR A 184 -1.14 10.18 2.22
N ARG A 185 -1.72 11.38 2.28
CA ARG A 185 -2.53 11.95 1.20
C ARG A 185 -1.69 12.55 0.08
N THR A 186 -0.37 12.48 0.17
CA THR A 186 0.57 12.98 -0.85
C THR A 186 0.39 12.33 -2.22
N LEU A 187 -0.20 11.12 -2.27
CA LEU A 187 -0.55 10.42 -3.51
C LEU A 187 -1.93 10.79 -4.07
N LEU A 188 -2.69 11.58 -3.35
CA LEU A 188 -4.05 11.98 -3.72
C LEU A 188 -4.06 13.37 -4.37
N THR A 189 -3.10 13.66 -5.23
CA THR A 189 -2.97 14.96 -5.92
C THR A 189 -3.37 14.87 -7.37
N SER A 190 -3.83 15.98 -7.93
CA SER A 190 -4.18 16.06 -9.35
C SER A 190 -2.96 15.87 -10.27
N ALA A 191 -1.75 16.13 -9.80
CA ALA A 191 -0.54 15.85 -10.55
C ALA A 191 -0.39 14.36 -10.83
N ILE A 192 -0.58 13.53 -9.79
CA ILE A 192 -0.53 12.06 -9.89
C ILE A 192 -1.75 11.54 -10.66
N GLY A 193 -2.94 12.10 -10.39
CA GLY A 193 -4.18 11.69 -11.03
C GLY A 193 -4.14 11.88 -12.55
N ARG A 194 -3.79 13.08 -13.04
CA ARG A 194 -3.74 13.39 -14.48
C ARG A 194 -2.67 12.62 -15.23
N ALA A 195 -1.59 12.24 -14.57
CA ALA A 195 -0.53 11.42 -15.15
C ALA A 195 -0.89 9.93 -15.21
N SER A 196 -1.95 9.48 -14.54
CA SER A 196 -2.46 8.11 -14.63
C SER A 196 -3.03 7.86 -16.03
N LYS A 197 -2.68 6.71 -16.63
CA LYS A 197 -3.18 6.33 -17.97
C LYS A 197 -4.57 5.73 -17.95
N ASN A 198 -4.98 5.13 -16.84
CA ASN A 198 -6.23 4.41 -16.69
C ASN A 198 -7.02 5.02 -15.53
N HIS A 199 -7.79 6.06 -15.83
CA HIS A 199 -8.72 6.63 -14.86
C HIS A 199 -9.99 5.78 -14.78
N MET A 200 -10.83 6.09 -13.80
CA MET A 200 -12.17 5.53 -13.75
C MET A 200 -12.95 5.94 -15.02
N SER A 201 -13.52 4.99 -15.73
CA SER A 201 -14.26 5.18 -16.98
C SER A 201 -15.58 4.42 -16.96
N TYR A 202 -16.45 4.64 -17.94
CA TYR A 202 -17.75 3.97 -18.08
C TYR A 202 -18.57 3.96 -16.80
N MET A 203 -18.68 5.13 -16.15
CA MET A 203 -19.33 5.23 -14.86
C MET A 203 -20.84 5.24 -14.98
N ASN A 204 -21.48 4.40 -14.16
CA ASN A 204 -22.89 4.50 -13.83
C ASN A 204 -23.05 4.86 -12.35
N VAL A 205 -24.02 5.74 -12.05
CA VAL A 205 -24.30 6.21 -10.70
C VAL A 205 -25.76 5.91 -10.39
N ASP A 206 -26.00 4.89 -9.60
CA ASP A 206 -27.32 4.50 -9.14
C ASP A 206 -27.61 5.10 -7.75
N ASN A 207 -28.79 5.68 -7.61
CA ASN A 207 -29.23 6.26 -6.34
C ASN A 207 -29.59 5.15 -5.35
N GLY A 208 -29.04 5.23 -4.14
CA GLY A 208 -29.39 4.40 -3.00
C GLY A 208 -30.08 5.18 -1.89
N PRO A 209 -30.46 4.53 -0.78
CA PRO A 209 -31.07 5.18 0.37
C PRO A 209 -30.05 6.06 1.12
N TYR A 210 -30.54 7.05 1.90
CA TYR A 210 -29.74 7.86 2.83
C TYR A 210 -28.54 8.58 2.18
N ASN A 211 -28.73 9.18 0.99
CA ASN A 211 -27.67 9.85 0.22
C ASN A 211 -26.48 8.91 -0.11
N SER A 212 -26.74 7.62 -0.26
CA SER A 212 -25.75 6.68 -0.80
C SER A 212 -25.92 6.54 -2.32
N PHE A 213 -24.80 6.27 -2.99
CA PHE A 213 -24.74 6.14 -4.44
C PHE A 213 -23.87 4.95 -4.78
N LYS A 214 -24.41 4.01 -5.56
CA LYS A 214 -23.61 2.91 -6.08
C LYS A 214 -22.95 3.38 -7.37
N LEU A 215 -21.63 3.40 -7.37
CA LEU A 215 -20.82 3.64 -8.57
C LEU A 215 -20.42 2.31 -9.18
N SER A 216 -20.67 2.12 -10.46
CA SER A 216 -20.14 1.02 -11.27
C SER A 216 -19.27 1.62 -12.36
N TYR A 217 -18.02 1.14 -12.50
CA TYR A 217 -17.00 1.76 -13.34
C TYR A 217 -15.98 0.75 -13.82
N LYS A 218 -15.11 1.17 -14.73
CA LYS A 218 -13.92 0.43 -15.17
C LYS A 218 -12.65 1.20 -14.85
N VAL A 219 -11.58 0.45 -14.57
CA VAL A 219 -10.21 0.96 -14.49
C VAL A 219 -9.35 0.09 -15.39
N GLY A 220 -8.92 0.62 -16.52
CA GLY A 220 -8.40 -0.21 -17.61
C GLY A 220 -9.47 -1.20 -18.05
N ASP A 221 -9.14 -2.49 -18.05
CA ASP A 221 -10.07 -3.59 -18.42
C ASP A 221 -10.80 -4.20 -17.20
N ARG A 222 -10.53 -3.72 -15.97
CA ARG A 222 -11.14 -4.26 -14.75
C ARG A 222 -12.47 -3.55 -14.45
N ASP A 223 -13.55 -4.31 -14.32
CA ASP A 223 -14.81 -3.81 -13.77
C ASP A 223 -14.74 -3.69 -12.26
N ALA A 224 -15.28 -2.61 -11.72
CA ALA A 224 -15.33 -2.35 -10.29
C ALA A 224 -16.63 -1.66 -9.89
N SER A 225 -16.97 -1.76 -8.62
CA SER A 225 -18.09 -1.01 -8.05
C SER A 225 -17.80 -0.63 -6.60
N THR A 226 -18.37 0.48 -6.17
CA THR A 226 -18.29 0.94 -4.78
C THR A 226 -19.55 1.68 -4.40
N VAL A 227 -19.82 1.78 -3.10
CA VAL A 227 -20.89 2.63 -2.57
C VAL A 227 -20.26 3.85 -1.90
N ILE A 228 -20.68 5.02 -2.34
CA ILE A 228 -20.28 6.30 -1.77
C ILE A 228 -21.45 6.88 -0.99
N THR A 229 -21.22 7.29 0.25
CA THR A 229 -22.18 7.96 1.09
C THR A 229 -21.80 9.44 1.22
N LEU A 230 -22.79 10.32 1.03
CA LEU A 230 -22.64 11.75 1.25
C LEU A 230 -23.19 12.13 2.61
N VAL A 231 -22.40 12.91 3.36
CA VAL A 231 -22.80 13.48 4.64
C VAL A 231 -23.03 14.98 4.52
N PRO A 232 -23.97 15.57 5.29
CA PRO A 232 -24.14 17.01 5.33
C PRO A 232 -22.85 17.69 5.81
N ALA A 233 -22.43 18.75 5.14
CA ALA A 233 -21.23 19.52 5.45
C ALA A 233 -21.55 20.98 5.83
N GLY A 234 -22.76 21.22 6.32
CA GLY A 234 -23.24 22.55 6.70
C GLY A 234 -23.87 23.31 5.53
N LYS A 235 -23.88 24.64 5.62
CA LYS A 235 -24.45 25.51 4.59
C LYS A 235 -23.39 26.33 3.89
N GLN A 236 -23.51 26.44 2.58
CA GLN A 236 -22.74 27.39 1.76
C GLN A 236 -23.57 28.64 1.51
N TRP A 237 -22.92 29.80 1.51
CA TRP A 237 -23.56 31.08 1.32
C TRP A 237 -24.75 31.32 2.27
N LEU A 238 -24.72 30.73 3.50
CA LEU A 238 -25.74 30.76 4.53
C LEU A 238 -27.06 30.05 4.20
N PHE A 239 -27.32 29.71 2.94
CA PHE A 239 -28.64 29.24 2.50
C PHE A 239 -28.62 27.85 1.91
N PHE A 240 -27.58 27.47 1.14
CA PHE A 240 -27.54 26.22 0.39
C PHE A 240 -26.94 25.10 1.22
N ASP A 241 -27.62 23.97 1.29
CA ASP A 241 -27.09 22.76 1.91
C ASP A 241 -25.88 22.24 1.10
N SER A 242 -24.83 21.83 1.79
CA SER A 242 -23.65 21.24 1.17
C SER A 242 -23.40 19.83 1.66
N TYR A 243 -22.75 19.03 0.85
CA TYR A 243 -22.47 17.62 1.12
C TYR A 243 -21.02 17.30 0.86
N LYS A 244 -20.47 16.33 1.62
CA LYS A 244 -19.15 15.76 1.42
C LYS A 244 -19.21 14.24 1.32
N VAL A 245 -18.27 13.67 0.61
CA VAL A 245 -18.05 12.23 0.54
C VAL A 245 -17.46 11.74 1.85
N GLN A 246 -18.14 10.81 2.50
CA GLN A 246 -17.72 10.27 3.80
C GLN A 246 -16.53 9.33 3.67
N TYR A 247 -16.59 8.39 2.70
CA TYR A 247 -15.56 7.40 2.44
C TYR A 247 -15.19 7.42 0.96
N PRO A 248 -14.03 7.97 0.61
CA PRO A 248 -13.58 7.96 -0.78
C PRO A 248 -13.23 6.54 -1.23
N PRO A 249 -13.33 6.21 -2.55
CA PRO A 249 -13.10 4.88 -3.09
C PRO A 249 -11.60 4.57 -3.23
N LEU A 250 -10.85 4.66 -2.14
CA LEU A 250 -9.41 4.43 -2.15
C LEU A 250 -9.08 2.95 -2.08
N GLY A 251 -8.13 2.54 -2.92
CA GLY A 251 -7.38 1.31 -2.77
C GLY A 251 -5.99 1.58 -2.19
N HIS A 252 -5.10 0.59 -2.22
CA HIS A 252 -3.78 0.69 -1.64
C HIS A 252 -2.71 0.10 -2.57
N ILE A 253 -1.57 0.76 -2.64
CA ILE A 253 -0.34 0.17 -3.17
C ILE A 253 0.51 -0.24 -1.96
N ASN A 254 0.80 -1.54 -1.83
CA ASN A 254 1.80 -2.03 -0.90
C ASN A 254 3.13 -2.07 -1.67
N ILE A 255 4.06 -1.22 -1.28
CA ILE A 255 5.35 -1.14 -1.94
C ILE A 255 6.46 -1.50 -0.99
N THR A 256 7.28 -2.49 -1.37
CA THR A 256 8.52 -2.83 -0.69
C THR A 256 9.66 -2.05 -1.34
N VAL A 257 10.39 -1.30 -0.55
CA VAL A 257 11.43 -0.38 -1.02
C VAL A 257 12.74 -0.65 -0.28
N PRO A 258 13.89 -0.78 -0.99
CA PRO A 258 15.20 -0.85 -0.35
C PRO A 258 15.47 0.41 0.48
N ASN A 259 16.14 0.25 1.63
CA ASN A 259 16.39 1.37 2.55
C ASN A 259 17.29 2.47 1.97
N GLU A 260 18.02 2.18 0.91
CA GLU A 260 18.83 3.11 0.12
C GLU A 260 17.97 4.13 -0.64
N VAL A 261 16.71 3.78 -0.90
CA VAL A 261 15.74 4.62 -1.61
C VAL A 261 14.97 5.46 -0.59
N ASP A 262 15.26 6.73 -0.52
CA ASP A 262 14.58 7.70 0.35
C ASP A 262 13.39 8.39 -0.31
N LYS A 263 13.32 8.33 -1.64
CA LYS A 263 12.29 8.96 -2.47
C LYS A 263 11.89 8.09 -3.64
N ILE A 264 10.60 8.04 -3.91
CA ILE A 264 10.04 7.36 -5.08
C ILE A 264 9.33 8.37 -5.98
N LYS A 265 9.15 8.03 -7.24
CA LYS A 265 8.20 8.68 -8.15
C LYS A 265 6.98 7.79 -8.35
N VAL A 266 5.83 8.41 -8.24
CA VAL A 266 4.55 7.79 -8.60
C VAL A 266 3.93 8.66 -9.69
N ASN A 267 3.83 8.14 -10.90
CA ASN A 267 3.38 8.88 -12.09
C ASN A 267 4.09 10.25 -12.21
N ASP A 268 5.42 10.26 -12.19
CA ASP A 268 6.27 11.47 -12.31
C ASP A 268 6.25 12.43 -11.09
N SER A 269 5.43 12.19 -10.09
CA SER A 269 5.41 12.97 -8.86
C SER A 269 6.32 12.36 -7.79
N GLU A 270 7.22 13.18 -7.24
CA GLU A 270 8.18 12.73 -6.22
C GLU A 270 7.53 12.64 -4.84
N ILE A 271 7.72 11.53 -4.16
CA ILE A 271 7.23 11.22 -2.81
C ILE A 271 8.41 10.94 -1.89
N ASN A 272 8.50 11.70 -0.82
CA ASN A 272 9.52 11.50 0.22
C ASN A 272 9.04 10.44 1.22
N LEU A 273 9.69 9.27 1.23
CA LEU A 273 9.34 8.14 2.08
C LEU A 273 9.66 8.39 3.56
N SER A 274 10.66 9.24 3.86
CA SER A 274 11.02 9.54 5.25
C SER A 274 9.90 10.24 6.01
N ALA A 275 9.05 11.01 5.31
CA ALA A 275 7.88 11.64 5.89
C ALA A 275 6.79 10.61 6.26
N LEU A 276 6.73 9.48 5.56
CA LEU A 276 5.75 8.41 5.77
C LEU A 276 6.15 7.48 6.92
N LYS A 277 7.43 7.21 7.12
CA LYS A 277 7.97 6.38 8.24
C LYS A 277 7.54 6.86 9.63
N LYS A 278 7.10 8.11 9.77
CA LYS A 278 6.64 8.67 11.05
C LYS A 278 5.20 8.30 11.41
N SER A 279 4.50 7.57 10.56
CA SER A 279 3.10 7.22 10.75
C SER A 279 2.95 5.73 11.09
N PRO A 280 2.83 5.37 12.38
CA PRO A 280 2.94 3.98 12.84
C PRO A 280 1.82 3.05 12.33
N LYS A 281 0.79 3.57 11.68
CA LYS A 281 -0.33 2.77 11.15
C LYS A 281 -0.15 2.30 9.71
N TYR A 282 0.85 2.83 9.00
CA TYR A 282 1.07 2.57 7.58
C TYR A 282 2.54 2.24 7.25
N SER A 283 3.45 2.32 8.22
CA SER A 283 4.76 1.74 8.07
C SER A 283 4.65 0.25 8.36
N GLY A 284 4.95 -0.60 7.40
CA GLY A 284 5.19 -2.00 7.66
C GLY A 284 6.34 -2.14 8.66
N ASP A 285 6.26 -3.12 9.53
CA ASP A 285 7.38 -3.47 10.38
C ASP A 285 8.57 -3.78 9.46
N SER A 286 9.72 -3.16 9.74
CA SER A 286 10.95 -3.56 9.09
C SER A 286 11.24 -4.99 9.55
N TYR A 287 11.03 -5.96 8.68
CA TYR A 287 11.51 -7.31 8.91
C TYR A 287 13.05 -7.25 8.84
N SER A 288 13.69 -7.02 9.98
CA SER A 288 15.05 -7.46 10.16
C SER A 288 14.96 -8.99 10.22
N SER A 289 15.46 -9.67 9.20
CA SER A 289 15.67 -11.12 9.28
C SER A 289 16.69 -11.37 10.39
N ASP A 290 16.24 -11.93 11.50
CA ASP A 290 17.03 -12.29 12.69
C ASP A 290 17.95 -13.51 12.44
N TYR A 291 18.20 -13.81 11.18
CA TYR A 291 19.22 -14.76 10.76
C TYR A 291 20.41 -13.97 10.25
N GLY A 292 21.49 -13.96 10.99
CA GLY A 292 22.74 -13.23 10.84
C GLY A 292 23.47 -13.32 9.49
N TYR A 293 22.77 -13.22 8.39
CA TYR A 293 23.26 -13.14 7.03
C TYR A 293 22.57 -11.99 6.30
N SER A 294 23.34 -10.96 6.06
CA SER A 294 23.17 -9.78 5.23
C SER A 294 22.62 -8.52 5.90
N GLU A 295 23.57 -7.73 6.35
CA GLU A 295 23.42 -6.29 6.65
C GLU A 295 23.13 -5.45 5.37
N TYR A 296 22.89 -6.08 4.20
CA TYR A 296 23.12 -5.42 2.90
C TYR A 296 21.87 -4.90 2.18
N THR A 297 20.67 -5.40 2.43
CA THR A 297 19.45 -4.77 1.92
C THR A 297 18.27 -5.00 2.84
N SER A 298 18.20 -4.23 3.90
CA SER A 298 16.94 -4.12 4.62
C SER A 298 15.94 -3.37 3.74
N THR A 299 14.74 -3.89 3.64
CA THR A 299 13.63 -3.28 2.91
C THR A 299 12.60 -2.72 3.88
N THR A 300 11.87 -1.72 3.45
CA THR A 300 10.73 -1.18 4.19
C THR A 300 9.48 -1.28 3.35
N GLU A 301 8.40 -1.75 3.95
CA GLU A 301 7.10 -1.80 3.30
C GLU A 301 6.29 -0.54 3.63
N TYR A 302 5.64 0.03 2.61
CA TYR A 302 4.73 1.15 2.71
C TYR A 302 3.37 0.78 2.14
N LYS A 303 2.32 1.12 2.86
CA LYS A 303 0.94 0.98 2.39
C LYS A 303 0.39 2.35 2.02
N LEU A 304 0.31 2.65 0.74
CA LEU A 304 -0.01 3.96 0.20
C LEU A 304 -1.45 4.00 -0.33
N PRO A 305 -2.33 4.86 0.22
CA PRO A 305 -3.68 5.02 -0.29
C PRO A 305 -3.66 5.76 -1.61
N VAL A 306 -4.44 5.29 -2.59
CA VAL A 306 -4.57 5.89 -3.90
C VAL A 306 -6.00 5.79 -4.42
N TYR A 307 -6.41 6.73 -5.27
CA TYR A 307 -7.65 6.60 -6.04
C TYR A 307 -7.55 5.48 -7.09
N PRO A 308 -8.67 4.97 -7.63
CA PRO A 308 -8.63 4.03 -8.74
C PRO A 308 -7.86 4.59 -9.94
N GLY A 309 -6.93 3.80 -10.49
CA GLY A 309 -6.08 4.24 -11.60
C GLY A 309 -4.87 3.34 -11.80
N SER A 310 -4.06 3.66 -12.80
CA SER A 310 -2.78 3.01 -13.08
C SER A 310 -1.63 3.88 -12.58
N TYR A 311 -0.71 3.26 -11.85
CA TYR A 311 0.39 3.93 -11.18
C TYR A 311 1.71 3.30 -11.61
N ARG A 312 2.60 4.10 -12.18
CA ARG A 312 3.99 3.73 -12.39
C ARG A 312 4.79 4.14 -11.16
N VAL A 313 5.50 3.19 -10.59
CA VAL A 313 6.33 3.41 -9.40
C VAL A 313 7.78 3.14 -9.77
N GLU A 314 8.68 4.06 -9.43
CA GLU A 314 10.12 3.97 -9.64
C GLU A 314 10.87 4.78 -8.57
N SER A 315 12.18 4.59 -8.42
CA SER A 315 13.00 5.45 -7.57
C SER A 315 13.04 6.88 -8.13
N ALA A 316 12.90 7.87 -7.27
CA ALA A 316 13.03 9.28 -7.67
C ALA A 316 14.50 9.69 -7.91
N LYS A 317 15.44 8.97 -7.31
CA LYS A 317 16.86 9.26 -7.38
C LYS A 317 17.63 7.97 -7.65
N ASN A 318 18.31 7.94 -8.77
CA ASN A 318 19.28 6.91 -9.07
C ASN A 318 20.66 7.35 -8.55
N SER A 319 21.42 6.39 -8.06
CA SER A 319 22.83 6.56 -7.76
C SER A 319 23.66 6.41 -9.06
N GLN A 320 24.92 6.82 -9.03
CA GLN A 320 25.83 6.45 -10.10
C GLN A 320 26.14 4.93 -10.10
N LEU A 321 25.98 4.29 -8.93
CA LEU A 321 26.32 2.89 -8.70
C LEU A 321 25.12 1.94 -8.79
N TRP A 322 23.89 2.45 -8.61
CA TRP A 322 22.66 1.64 -8.69
C TRP A 322 21.48 2.44 -9.26
N THR A 323 20.57 1.70 -9.83
CA THR A 323 19.24 2.16 -10.23
C THR A 323 18.18 1.23 -9.63
N THR A 324 16.91 1.47 -9.91
CA THR A 324 15.85 0.53 -9.59
C THR A 324 15.05 0.19 -10.83
N ASN A 325 14.40 -0.98 -10.80
CA ASN A 325 13.35 -1.30 -11.75
C ASN A 325 12.21 -0.26 -11.64
N SER A 326 11.35 -0.20 -12.65
CA SER A 326 10.07 0.49 -12.59
C SER A 326 8.93 -0.50 -12.71
N THR A 327 7.86 -0.28 -11.93
CA THR A 327 6.72 -1.18 -11.93
C THR A 327 5.43 -0.42 -12.17
N ASN A 328 4.42 -1.11 -12.76
CA ASN A 328 3.09 -0.56 -12.98
C ASN A 328 2.08 -1.33 -12.16
N VAL A 329 1.25 -0.59 -11.42
CA VAL A 329 0.22 -1.15 -10.54
C VAL A 329 -1.13 -0.61 -10.97
N LEU A 330 -2.14 -1.47 -11.03
CA LEU A 330 -3.51 -1.09 -11.37
C LEU A 330 -4.42 -1.27 -10.16
N ILE A 331 -4.91 -0.17 -9.61
CA ILE A 331 -5.83 -0.14 -8.47
C ILE A 331 -7.24 0.07 -8.97
N SER A 332 -8.10 -0.89 -8.71
CA SER A 332 -9.48 -0.87 -9.20
C SER A 332 -10.46 -0.16 -8.26
N GLY A 333 -10.10 0.12 -7.01
CA GLY A 333 -10.95 0.90 -6.10
C GLY A 333 -10.89 0.45 -4.65
N LYS A 334 -11.96 0.68 -3.91
CA LYS A 334 -12.09 0.33 -2.50
C LYS A 334 -11.78 -1.16 -2.31
N ASP A 335 -10.99 -1.45 -1.28
CA ASP A 335 -10.53 -2.81 -0.93
C ASP A 335 -9.59 -3.47 -1.96
N SER A 336 -9.26 -2.78 -3.06
CA SER A 336 -8.19 -3.20 -3.97
C SER A 336 -6.84 -2.90 -3.34
N SER A 337 -5.98 -3.92 -3.28
CA SER A 337 -4.61 -3.79 -2.78
C SER A 337 -3.68 -4.59 -3.68
N GLU A 338 -2.72 -3.90 -4.26
CA GLU A 338 -1.70 -4.52 -5.12
C GLU A 338 -0.34 -4.32 -4.46
N SER A 339 0.46 -5.39 -4.48
CA SER A 339 1.81 -5.37 -3.90
C SER A 339 2.84 -5.31 -5.02
N THR A 340 3.89 -4.52 -4.80
CA THR A 340 5.01 -4.39 -5.72
C THR A 340 6.31 -4.15 -4.94
N SER A 341 7.46 -4.43 -5.56
CA SER A 341 8.77 -4.14 -5.00
C SER A 341 9.61 -3.33 -5.97
N LEU A 342 10.41 -2.44 -5.42
CA LEU A 342 11.54 -1.84 -6.11
C LEU A 342 12.79 -2.64 -5.74
N GLU A 343 13.49 -3.12 -6.75
CA GLU A 343 14.73 -3.88 -6.61
C GLU A 343 15.89 -3.04 -7.10
N LEU A 344 17.02 -3.12 -6.40
CA LEU A 344 18.23 -2.44 -6.82
C LEU A 344 18.85 -3.19 -8.00
N GLU A 345 19.26 -2.45 -9.02
CA GLU A 345 19.97 -2.94 -10.19
C GLU A 345 21.34 -2.27 -10.29
N ALA A 346 22.38 -3.05 -10.58
CA ALA A 346 23.73 -2.55 -10.76
C ALA A 346 23.83 -1.70 -12.04
N THR A 347 24.37 -0.49 -11.93
CA THR A 347 24.71 0.31 -13.12
C THR A 347 25.99 -0.19 -13.77
N GLU A 348 26.23 0.21 -15.02
CA GLU A 348 27.50 -0.06 -15.69
C GLU A 348 28.70 0.52 -14.91
N THR A 349 28.54 1.68 -14.29
CA THR A 349 29.58 2.27 -13.43
C THR A 349 29.95 1.36 -12.26
N LEU A 350 28.97 0.74 -11.59
CA LEU A 350 29.27 -0.23 -10.52
C LEU A 350 30.00 -1.44 -11.06
N LYS A 351 29.52 -1.99 -12.18
CA LYS A 351 30.15 -3.16 -12.82
C LYS A 351 31.60 -2.88 -13.23
N ASP A 352 31.87 -1.70 -13.79
CA ASP A 352 33.22 -1.26 -14.14
C ASP A 352 34.13 -1.14 -12.90
N GLU A 353 33.62 -0.54 -11.83
CA GLU A 353 34.40 -0.41 -10.58
C GLU A 353 34.69 -1.77 -9.92
N LEU A 354 33.73 -2.69 -9.94
CA LEU A 354 33.94 -4.07 -9.45
C LEU A 354 34.94 -4.82 -10.33
N THR A 355 34.86 -4.69 -11.67
CA THR A 355 35.81 -5.27 -12.62
C THR A 355 37.25 -4.77 -12.35
N LYS A 356 37.44 -3.47 -12.18
CA LYS A 356 38.74 -2.90 -11.83
C LYS A 356 39.25 -3.42 -10.50
N ALA A 357 38.37 -3.61 -9.53
CA ALA A 357 38.74 -4.15 -8.21
C ALA A 357 39.17 -5.61 -8.32
N ILE A 358 38.44 -6.43 -9.11
CA ILE A 358 38.83 -7.82 -9.41
C ILE A 358 40.23 -7.86 -10.06
N GLN A 359 40.46 -7.08 -11.11
CA GLN A 359 41.77 -7.01 -11.79
C GLN A 359 42.87 -6.65 -10.82
N LYS A 360 42.70 -5.61 -10.01
CA LYS A 360 43.68 -5.20 -9.00
C LYS A 360 43.93 -6.28 -7.95
N HIS A 361 42.88 -7.02 -7.54
CA HIS A 361 43.05 -8.14 -6.60
C HIS A 361 43.83 -9.28 -7.21
N VAL A 362 43.50 -9.65 -8.44
CA VAL A 362 44.21 -10.69 -9.22
C VAL A 362 45.68 -10.33 -9.40
N ASP A 363 45.98 -9.07 -9.78
CA ASP A 363 47.36 -8.59 -9.93
C ASP A 363 48.15 -8.77 -8.62
N LYS A 364 47.49 -8.45 -7.47
CA LYS A 364 48.10 -8.64 -6.14
C LYS A 364 48.40 -10.14 -5.86
N CYS A 365 47.45 -11.02 -6.19
CA CYS A 365 47.61 -12.48 -5.98
C CYS A 365 48.70 -13.07 -6.85
N VAL A 366 48.79 -12.71 -8.13
CA VAL A 366 49.84 -13.25 -9.04
C VAL A 366 51.20 -12.64 -8.77
N ALA A 367 51.29 -11.49 -8.14
CA ALA A 367 52.55 -10.90 -7.72
C ALA A 367 53.16 -11.61 -6.50
N SER A 368 52.45 -12.48 -5.81
CA SER A 368 52.97 -13.26 -4.67
C SER A 368 54.05 -14.24 -5.12
N THR A 369 55.13 -14.30 -4.37
CA THR A 369 56.25 -15.28 -4.53
C THR A 369 56.18 -16.39 -3.48
N GLU A 370 55.20 -16.35 -2.58
CA GLU A 370 54.98 -17.35 -1.54
C GLU A 370 54.32 -18.62 -2.10
N ALA A 371 54.68 -19.78 -1.56
CA ALA A 371 54.04 -21.05 -1.93
C ALA A 371 52.58 -21.04 -1.43
N ASP A 372 52.33 -20.59 -0.22
CA ASP A 372 51.04 -20.42 0.38
C ASP A 372 50.48 -19.04 0.02
N VAL A 373 49.24 -19.00 -0.47
CA VAL A 373 48.54 -17.75 -0.80
C VAL A 373 47.29 -17.66 0.03
N PRO A 374 46.79 -16.45 0.33
CA PRO A 374 45.56 -16.24 1.04
C PRO A 374 44.38 -16.95 0.36
N GLU A 375 43.33 -17.30 1.13
CA GLU A 375 42.12 -17.97 0.63
C GLU A 375 41.47 -17.18 -0.54
N SER A 376 41.47 -15.86 -0.46
CA SER A 376 40.99 -14.99 -1.53
C SER A 376 41.82 -15.07 -2.86
N CYS A 377 43.00 -15.68 -2.81
CA CYS A 377 43.88 -15.92 -3.98
C CYS A 377 43.95 -17.40 -4.40
N ARG A 378 43.02 -18.24 -3.97
CA ARG A 378 43.02 -19.68 -4.19
C ARG A 378 43.10 -20.08 -5.66
N PHE A 379 42.58 -19.28 -6.58
CA PHE A 379 42.72 -19.46 -8.04
C PHE A 379 44.19 -19.41 -8.52
N ALA A 380 45.08 -18.80 -7.73
CA ALA A 380 46.51 -18.69 -8.02
C ALA A 380 47.38 -19.62 -7.12
N SER A 381 46.77 -20.57 -6.42
CA SER A 381 47.45 -21.56 -5.59
C SER A 381 47.93 -22.75 -6.42
N PHE A 382 48.88 -23.50 -5.90
CA PHE A 382 49.26 -24.82 -6.36
C PHE A 382 49.36 -25.77 -5.15
N SER A 383 49.33 -27.08 -5.40
CA SER A 383 49.53 -28.04 -4.33
C SER A 383 50.99 -28.02 -3.87
N TYR A 384 51.22 -27.70 -2.63
CA TYR A 384 52.55 -27.69 -2.00
C TYR A 384 52.56 -28.65 -0.82
N TYR A 385 53.77 -29.16 -0.50
CA TYR A 385 54.04 -30.03 0.65
C TYR A 385 55.04 -29.39 1.54
N THR A 386 54.88 -29.51 2.84
CA THR A 386 55.76 -28.89 3.85
C THR A 386 57.15 -29.53 3.92
N SER A 387 57.33 -30.72 3.33
CA SER A 387 58.62 -31.42 3.17
C SER A 387 59.44 -30.96 1.95
N TYR A 388 58.90 -29.96 1.19
CA TYR A 388 59.63 -29.41 0.05
C TYR A 388 59.91 -27.93 0.24
N SER A 389 61.08 -27.51 -0.18
CA SER A 389 61.40 -26.10 -0.37
C SER A 389 60.99 -25.65 -1.76
N TYR A 390 60.50 -24.41 -1.85
CA TYR A 390 60.06 -23.80 -3.10
C TYR A 390 60.77 -22.49 -3.35
N ASP A 391 61.22 -22.27 -4.60
CA ASP A 391 61.78 -20.99 -5.02
C ASP A 391 61.37 -20.61 -6.44
N ASN A 392 61.74 -19.38 -6.86
CA ASN A 392 61.51 -18.87 -8.20
C ASN A 392 60.03 -18.97 -8.64
N ILE A 393 59.11 -18.82 -7.69
CA ILE A 393 57.68 -18.88 -7.94
C ILE A 393 57.25 -17.67 -8.79
N LYS A 394 56.69 -17.90 -9.96
CA LYS A 394 56.20 -16.91 -10.90
C LYS A 394 54.79 -17.30 -11.32
N ARG A 395 53.86 -16.38 -11.18
CA ARG A 395 52.46 -16.54 -11.58
C ARG A 395 52.12 -15.56 -12.71
N SER A 396 51.33 -15.99 -13.68
CA SER A 396 50.83 -15.14 -14.75
C SER A 396 49.37 -15.49 -15.05
N VAL A 397 48.54 -14.47 -15.11
CA VAL A 397 47.11 -14.64 -15.45
C VAL A 397 46.96 -14.82 -16.97
N ASN A 398 46.10 -15.76 -17.37
CA ASN A 398 45.72 -16.00 -18.75
C ASN A 398 44.45 -15.22 -19.11
N GLY A 399 44.60 -14.11 -19.83
CA GLY A 399 43.49 -13.24 -20.18
C GLY A 399 43.27 -12.10 -19.20
N THR A 400 42.22 -11.36 -19.40
CA THR A 400 41.82 -10.21 -18.55
C THR A 400 40.66 -10.65 -17.66
N PRO A 401 40.81 -10.62 -16.32
CA PRO A 401 39.70 -10.93 -15.42
C PRO A 401 38.54 -9.93 -15.57
N THR A 402 37.34 -10.46 -15.65
CA THR A 402 36.09 -9.65 -15.77
C THR A 402 35.08 -10.04 -14.68
N LEU A 403 34.07 -9.20 -14.52
CA LEU A 403 32.92 -9.46 -13.65
C LEU A 403 31.94 -10.38 -14.39
N ASP A 404 31.55 -11.49 -13.77
CA ASP A 404 30.49 -12.38 -14.27
C ASP A 404 29.13 -12.04 -13.62
N GLN A 405 29.09 -12.00 -12.30
CA GLN A 405 27.85 -11.82 -11.57
C GLN A 405 27.96 -10.73 -10.50
N VAL A 406 26.86 -10.01 -10.31
CA VAL A 406 26.66 -9.07 -9.20
C VAL A 406 25.26 -9.25 -8.63
N ASP A 407 25.18 -9.48 -7.32
CA ASP A 407 23.94 -9.56 -6.59
C ASP A 407 23.81 -8.33 -5.67
N MET A 408 22.90 -7.44 -6.06
CA MET A 408 22.62 -6.21 -5.31
C MET A 408 21.91 -6.50 -3.98
N SER A 409 21.24 -7.64 -3.86
CA SER A 409 20.47 -8.00 -2.67
C SER A 409 21.36 -8.50 -1.54
N SER A 410 22.40 -9.25 -1.85
CA SER A 410 23.38 -9.75 -0.89
C SER A 410 24.66 -8.89 -0.82
N GLY A 411 24.82 -7.93 -1.74
CA GLY A 411 26.05 -7.16 -1.87
C GLY A 411 27.27 -8.02 -2.21
N THR A 412 27.08 -9.03 -3.08
CA THR A 412 28.16 -9.95 -3.48
C THR A 412 28.42 -9.87 -4.98
N PHE A 413 29.62 -10.25 -5.36
CA PHE A 413 30.00 -10.35 -6.76
C PHE A 413 30.95 -11.52 -6.98
N GLN A 414 31.02 -11.97 -8.25
CA GLN A 414 31.87 -13.04 -8.70
C GLN A 414 32.52 -12.68 -10.04
N SER A 415 33.78 -13.02 -10.19
CA SER A 415 34.51 -12.91 -11.49
C SER A 415 34.16 -14.04 -12.45
N ASP A 416 34.50 -13.86 -13.72
CA ASP A 416 34.70 -14.96 -14.64
C ASP A 416 35.74 -15.93 -14.10
N ASN A 417 35.80 -17.15 -14.68
CA ASN A 417 36.81 -18.13 -14.35
C ASN A 417 38.20 -17.60 -14.74
N ILE A 418 39.07 -17.45 -13.75
CA ILE A 418 40.42 -16.94 -13.91
C ILE A 418 41.37 -18.11 -13.99
N SER A 419 42.20 -18.17 -15.05
CA SER A 419 43.24 -19.16 -15.22
C SER A 419 44.61 -18.52 -14.98
N VAL A 420 45.46 -19.21 -14.22
CA VAL A 420 46.79 -18.72 -13.84
C VAL A 420 47.83 -19.82 -14.11
N ASP A 421 48.84 -19.48 -14.89
CA ASP A 421 50.01 -20.32 -15.07
C ASP A 421 51.02 -20.05 -13.96
N ILE A 422 51.53 -21.11 -13.34
CA ILE A 422 52.42 -21.06 -12.19
C ILE A 422 53.66 -21.85 -12.50
N ASN A 423 54.79 -21.16 -12.53
CA ASN A 423 56.10 -21.75 -12.67
C ASN A 423 56.86 -21.65 -11.39
N TYR A 424 57.45 -22.72 -10.91
CA TYR A 424 58.24 -22.73 -9.67
C TYR A 424 59.29 -23.80 -9.71
N ARG A 425 60.27 -23.73 -8.81
CA ARG A 425 61.19 -24.82 -8.56
C ARG A 425 60.90 -25.37 -7.15
N TYR A 426 61.12 -26.66 -7.01
CA TYR A 426 60.99 -27.35 -5.73
C TYR A 426 62.14 -28.31 -5.52
N LYS A 427 62.47 -28.57 -4.23
CA LYS A 427 63.47 -29.51 -3.76
C LYS A 427 62.88 -30.28 -2.58
N ASP A 428 63.14 -31.59 -2.49
CA ASP A 428 62.77 -32.42 -1.36
C ASP A 428 63.77 -32.19 -0.22
N ASP A 429 63.26 -31.73 0.92
CA ASP A 429 64.09 -31.38 2.08
C ASP A 429 64.43 -32.61 2.93
N ASP A 430 63.73 -33.73 2.75
CA ASP A 430 63.96 -34.98 3.44
C ASP A 430 65.01 -35.86 2.72
N ASP A 431 65.46 -35.48 1.49
CA ASP A 431 66.44 -36.15 0.68
C ASP A 431 67.66 -35.24 0.46
N ASP A 432 68.74 -35.50 1.17
CA ASP A 432 69.99 -34.72 1.11
C ASP A 432 70.61 -34.68 -0.30
N ASP A 433 70.36 -35.69 -1.14
CA ASP A 433 70.88 -35.80 -2.53
C ASP A 433 69.92 -35.22 -3.57
N SER A 434 68.78 -34.61 -3.15
CA SER A 434 67.78 -34.04 -4.09
C SER A 434 68.28 -32.74 -4.74
N ASP A 435 68.02 -32.61 -6.03
CA ASP A 435 68.28 -31.39 -6.82
C ASP A 435 67.03 -30.58 -7.03
N TRP A 436 67.21 -29.28 -7.27
CA TRP A 436 66.13 -28.39 -7.67
C TRP A 436 65.53 -28.81 -9.00
N ARG A 437 64.20 -28.96 -9.04
CA ARG A 437 63.41 -29.35 -10.25
C ARG A 437 62.46 -28.24 -10.63
N ASP A 438 62.43 -27.86 -11.92
CA ASP A 438 61.47 -26.95 -12.48
C ASP A 438 60.10 -27.62 -12.62
N HIS A 439 59.06 -26.91 -12.27
CA HIS A 439 57.68 -27.37 -12.45
C HIS A 439 56.82 -26.24 -13.00
N HIS A 440 55.83 -26.63 -13.81
CA HIS A 440 54.80 -25.76 -14.38
C HIS A 440 53.45 -26.40 -14.12
N THR A 441 52.51 -25.59 -13.68
CA THR A 441 51.12 -25.99 -13.51
C THR A 441 50.19 -24.83 -13.86
N THR A 442 48.95 -25.14 -14.19
CA THR A 442 47.90 -24.16 -14.40
C THR A 442 46.83 -24.43 -13.38
N ASN A 443 46.39 -23.39 -12.68
CA ASN A 443 45.23 -23.44 -11.79
C ASN A 443 44.18 -22.48 -12.28
N SER A 444 42.92 -22.72 -11.87
CA SER A 444 41.81 -21.83 -12.21
C SER A 444 40.80 -21.78 -11.10
N GLY A 445 40.05 -20.70 -11.08
CA GLY A 445 38.99 -20.47 -10.10
C GLY A 445 38.36 -19.11 -10.26
N TYR A 446 37.54 -18.75 -9.30
CA TYR A 446 36.80 -17.51 -9.30
C TYR A 446 37.28 -16.62 -8.16
N VAL A 447 37.17 -15.31 -8.35
CA VAL A 447 37.29 -14.33 -7.29
C VAL A 447 35.86 -13.97 -6.80
N TYR A 448 35.66 -14.17 -5.54
CA TYR A 448 34.43 -13.75 -4.85
C TYR A 448 34.72 -12.54 -3.97
N GLY A 449 33.76 -11.65 -3.87
CA GLY A 449 33.87 -10.51 -2.99
C GLY A 449 32.51 -10.00 -2.51
N LYS A 450 32.59 -9.19 -1.46
CA LYS A 450 31.44 -8.44 -0.95
C LYS A 450 31.63 -6.96 -1.27
N PHE A 451 30.55 -6.25 -1.52
CA PHE A 451 30.58 -4.80 -1.65
C PHE A 451 29.48 -4.15 -0.82
N SER A 452 29.69 -2.89 -0.47
CA SER A 452 28.70 -2.06 0.18
C SER A 452 28.69 -0.68 -0.45
N ILE A 453 27.52 -0.06 -0.52
CA ILE A 453 27.34 1.30 -1.05
C ILE A 453 26.81 2.17 0.09
N LYS A 454 27.67 3.02 0.66
CA LYS A 454 27.30 3.97 1.72
C LYS A 454 27.59 5.41 1.26
N ASN A 455 26.57 6.27 1.24
CA ASN A 455 26.72 7.67 0.80
C ASN A 455 27.34 7.82 -0.60
N ASN A 456 26.93 7.01 -1.55
CA ASN A 456 27.49 6.92 -2.92
C ASN A 456 28.99 6.53 -2.96
N LYS A 457 29.52 5.94 -1.92
CA LYS A 457 30.88 5.39 -1.90
C LYS A 457 30.82 3.87 -1.89
N LEU A 458 31.58 3.27 -2.80
CA LEU A 458 31.74 1.83 -2.90
C LEU A 458 32.82 1.36 -1.94
N GLY A 459 32.47 0.44 -1.05
CA GLY A 459 33.42 -0.36 -0.26
C GLY A 459 33.48 -1.76 -0.82
N ILE A 460 34.64 -2.37 -0.95
CA ILE A 460 34.85 -3.72 -1.50
C ILE A 460 35.71 -4.51 -0.55
N ASP A 461 35.33 -5.76 -0.32
CA ASP A 461 36.05 -6.72 0.49
C ASP A 461 36.16 -8.07 -0.24
N PHE A 462 37.38 -8.63 -0.28
CA PHE A 462 37.67 -9.93 -0.87
C PHE A 462 37.91 -11.02 0.18
N ASN A 463 37.84 -10.68 1.47
CA ASN A 463 38.00 -11.67 2.53
C ASN A 463 36.68 -12.46 2.65
N GLN A 464 36.77 -13.76 2.54
CA GLN A 464 35.66 -14.69 2.75
C GLN A 464 35.82 -15.31 4.16
N ASP A 465 35.66 -14.47 5.18
CA ASP A 465 35.58 -14.98 6.56
C ASP A 465 34.14 -15.33 6.93
#